data_a1d62a26f411f5c4b98a3be241d31684
#
_entry.id   a1d62a26f411f5c4b98a3be241d31684
#
_cell.length_a   1.000
_cell.length_b   1.000
_cell.length_c   1.000
_cell.angle_alpha   90.00
_cell.angle_beta   90.00
_cell.angle_gamma   90.00
#
_symmetry.space_group_name_H-M   'P 1'
#
loop_
_entity.id
_entity.type
_entity.pdbx_description
1 polymer ?
#
loop_
_entity_poly.entity_id
_entity_poly.type
_entity_poly.pdbx_seq_one_letter_code
_entity_poly.pdbx_strand_id
1 'polypeptide(L)'
;MVHESDSLRRHHVVIIGSGFGGLEAAKRLKRADVDVTLISKTTSHLFQPLLYQVATGILSEGEIAPSTRLVLRRQKNVKVLLGEVESIDLTARTVTARLMSMQTVTHFDSLIVAAGAQQSYFGNDRFATFAPGMKTIDDALELRGRILGAFEAAEVATDHAERERRLTFVVVGGGPTGVELAGQIAELAQRTLAGAFRTIQPGECRVILVEGAGILMPPMGEKLGVKAQRRLEKMGVEVQLNSLVTDVDYLGVTVKEKGGAERRIPCACKVWSAGVAASPLGKMVAEQSDGSETDRAGRVIVEPDLTVKGHPHVFVVGDLMSVPGVPGMAQGAIQGARYAAKLIKRSVAGHDDPADRTPFAYFDKGSMATISRFSAVAKVGRLEFGGFLAWLAWLVLHLIYLVGFKNRFTTLITWFITFISHTRGQMAITSQMIYARLAMDMLAAQGDESVNRSTLAAVEQAERLEREKGA
;
A
#
# COMPACT_ATOMS: atom_id res chain seq x y z
N MET A 1 -28.33 -42.05 -13.65
CA MET A 1 -28.72 -41.46 -12.35
C MET A 1 -27.65 -40.52 -11.84
N VAL A 2 -27.51 -39.33 -12.47
CA VAL A 2 -26.53 -38.28 -12.06
C VAL A 2 -27.16 -36.89 -12.33
N HIS A 3 -28.42 -36.65 -11.97
CA HIS A 3 -29.05 -35.34 -12.24
C HIS A 3 -29.91 -34.79 -11.08
N GLU A 4 -29.82 -35.31 -9.88
CA GLU A 4 -30.70 -34.86 -8.77
C GLU A 4 -29.98 -34.15 -7.58
N SER A 5 -28.64 -33.98 -7.61
CA SER A 5 -27.93 -33.33 -6.51
C SER A 5 -27.56 -31.85 -6.74
N ASP A 6 -27.82 -31.28 -7.91
CA ASP A 6 -27.38 -29.92 -8.25
C ASP A 6 -28.38 -28.82 -7.86
N SER A 7 -29.62 -29.18 -7.50
CA SER A 7 -30.68 -28.22 -7.17
C SER A 7 -30.65 -27.71 -5.71
N LEU A 8 -29.70 -28.16 -4.87
CA LEU A 8 -29.57 -27.78 -3.45
C LEU A 8 -28.28 -26.97 -3.13
N ARG A 9 -27.41 -26.78 -4.10
CA ARG A 9 -26.18 -26.03 -3.87
C ARG A 9 -26.44 -24.52 -4.00
N ARG A 10 -26.17 -23.75 -2.94
CA ARG A 10 -26.22 -22.28 -3.00
C ARG A 10 -25.20 -21.76 -3.99
N HIS A 11 -25.54 -20.66 -4.65
CA HIS A 11 -24.64 -19.93 -5.53
C HIS A 11 -23.35 -19.55 -4.79
N HIS A 12 -22.21 -19.98 -5.31
CA HIS A 12 -20.92 -19.82 -4.64
C HIS A 12 -20.16 -18.61 -5.22
N VAL A 13 -19.88 -17.64 -4.38
CA VAL A 13 -19.12 -16.44 -4.73
C VAL A 13 -17.71 -16.56 -4.17
N VAL A 14 -16.70 -16.54 -5.03
CA VAL A 14 -15.30 -16.42 -4.60
C VAL A 14 -14.86 -14.96 -4.71
N ILE A 15 -14.21 -14.47 -3.66
CA ILE A 15 -13.64 -13.12 -3.58
C ILE A 15 -12.15 -13.24 -3.35
N ILE A 16 -11.33 -12.66 -4.23
CA ILE A 16 -9.87 -12.64 -4.09
C ILE A 16 -9.42 -11.29 -3.54
N GLY A 17 -8.79 -11.33 -2.36
CA GLY A 17 -8.29 -10.14 -1.66
C GLY A 17 -9.19 -9.65 -0.53
N SER A 18 -8.57 -9.28 0.62
CA SER A 18 -9.24 -8.75 1.82
C SER A 18 -9.07 -7.24 2.00
N GLY A 19 -8.66 -6.53 0.94
CA GLY A 19 -8.57 -5.06 0.92
C GLY A 19 -9.95 -4.39 0.95
N PHE A 20 -10.01 -3.11 0.60
CA PHE A 20 -11.27 -2.34 0.62
C PHE A 20 -12.37 -2.96 -0.25
N GLY A 21 -12.02 -3.40 -1.46
CA GLY A 21 -12.99 -4.01 -2.38
C GLY A 21 -13.51 -5.33 -1.87
N GLY A 22 -12.63 -6.29 -1.56
CA GLY A 22 -13.07 -7.64 -1.16
C GLY A 22 -13.80 -7.67 0.16
N LEU A 23 -13.37 -6.91 1.17
CA LEU A 23 -14.09 -6.82 2.43
C LEU A 23 -15.48 -6.18 2.27
N GLU A 24 -15.59 -5.12 1.46
CA GLU A 24 -16.89 -4.48 1.20
C GLU A 24 -17.83 -5.43 0.43
N ALA A 25 -17.33 -6.14 -0.59
CA ALA A 25 -18.11 -7.14 -1.33
C ALA A 25 -18.64 -8.23 -0.39
N ALA A 26 -17.77 -8.82 0.44
CA ALA A 26 -18.17 -9.83 1.41
C ALA A 26 -19.28 -9.32 2.34
N LYS A 27 -19.11 -8.11 2.91
CA LYS A 27 -20.11 -7.49 3.77
C LYS A 27 -21.45 -7.25 3.05
N ARG A 28 -21.43 -6.84 1.79
CA ARG A 28 -22.64 -6.59 0.99
C ARG A 28 -23.40 -7.86 0.67
N LEU A 29 -22.74 -8.99 0.60
CA LEU A 29 -23.35 -10.30 0.35
C LEU A 29 -23.87 -10.98 1.62
N LYS A 30 -23.77 -10.37 2.80
CA LYS A 30 -24.14 -10.97 4.11
C LYS A 30 -25.56 -11.54 4.16
N ARG A 31 -26.52 -10.91 3.48
CA ARG A 31 -27.96 -11.30 3.50
C ARG A 31 -28.42 -11.89 2.17
N ALA A 32 -27.50 -12.17 1.25
CA ALA A 32 -27.80 -12.83 -0.01
C ALA A 32 -27.84 -14.35 0.21
N ASP A 33 -28.62 -15.04 -0.59
CA ASP A 33 -28.67 -16.51 -0.59
C ASP A 33 -27.51 -17.09 -1.41
N VAL A 34 -26.31 -16.86 -0.90
CA VAL A 34 -25.04 -17.29 -1.50
C VAL A 34 -24.10 -17.79 -0.41
N ASP A 35 -23.19 -18.66 -0.78
CA ASP A 35 -22.00 -18.98 -0.01
C ASP A 35 -20.82 -18.16 -0.53
N VAL A 36 -20.05 -17.56 0.36
CA VAL A 36 -18.92 -16.70 0.02
C VAL A 36 -17.62 -17.32 0.50
N THR A 37 -16.64 -17.47 -0.37
CA THR A 37 -15.26 -17.78 0.03
C THR A 37 -14.37 -16.57 -0.27
N LEU A 38 -13.82 -15.94 0.77
CA LEU A 38 -12.86 -14.87 0.64
C LEU A 38 -11.46 -15.44 0.81
N ILE A 39 -10.64 -15.37 -0.25
CA ILE A 39 -9.25 -15.85 -0.29
C ILE A 39 -8.33 -14.63 -0.22
N SER A 40 -7.37 -14.64 0.70
CA SER A 40 -6.42 -13.55 0.85
C SER A 40 -5.05 -14.06 1.29
N LYS A 41 -3.98 -13.45 0.77
CA LYS A 41 -2.60 -13.74 1.18
C LYS A 41 -2.25 -13.19 2.58
N THR A 42 -3.12 -12.37 3.18
CA THR A 42 -2.94 -11.81 4.52
C THR A 42 -4.13 -12.16 5.42
N THR A 43 -3.87 -12.26 6.72
CA THR A 43 -4.90 -12.55 7.73
C THR A 43 -5.77 -11.35 8.09
N SER A 44 -5.38 -10.16 7.66
CA SER A 44 -5.96 -8.88 8.08
C SER A 44 -6.48 -8.04 6.92
N HIS A 45 -7.42 -7.16 7.25
CA HIS A 45 -7.83 -6.06 6.37
C HIS A 45 -6.98 -4.84 6.69
N LEU A 46 -6.09 -4.47 5.79
CA LEU A 46 -5.22 -3.31 5.97
C LEU A 46 -5.93 -2.01 5.61
N PHE A 47 -6.00 -1.08 6.57
CA PHE A 47 -6.40 0.31 6.32
C PHE A 47 -5.17 1.12 5.88
N GLN A 48 -4.77 0.92 4.63
CA GLN A 48 -3.54 1.45 4.03
C GLN A 48 -3.33 2.97 4.17
N PRO A 49 -4.35 3.85 4.17
CA PRO A 49 -4.15 5.29 4.35
C PRO A 49 -3.43 5.69 5.65
N LEU A 50 -3.41 4.84 6.67
CA LEU A 50 -2.71 5.09 7.93
C LEU A 50 -1.39 4.32 8.06
N LEU A 51 -0.92 3.66 7.01
CA LEU A 51 0.26 2.82 7.03
C LEU A 51 1.55 3.61 7.37
N TYR A 52 1.66 4.84 6.87
CA TYR A 52 2.79 5.72 7.18
C TYR A 52 2.88 6.05 8.68
N GLN A 53 1.77 6.03 9.43
CA GLN A 53 1.77 6.23 10.88
C GLN A 53 2.33 5.01 11.62
N VAL A 54 2.18 3.81 11.08
CA VAL A 54 2.87 2.62 11.60
C VAL A 54 4.37 2.71 11.33
N ALA A 55 4.76 3.07 10.12
CA ALA A 55 6.16 3.23 9.73
C ALA A 55 6.90 4.32 10.55
N THR A 56 6.17 5.26 11.13
CA THR A 56 6.74 6.35 11.94
C THR A 56 6.42 6.24 13.43
N GLY A 57 5.90 5.09 13.88
CA GLY A 57 5.74 4.77 15.29
C GLY A 57 4.55 5.42 16.02
N ILE A 58 3.60 6.03 15.30
CA ILE A 58 2.39 6.63 15.90
C ILE A 58 1.38 5.53 16.24
N LEU A 59 0.99 4.72 15.26
CA LEU A 59 0.01 3.66 15.40
C LEU A 59 0.66 2.28 15.41
N SER A 60 0.03 1.33 16.09
CA SER A 60 0.37 -0.08 15.95
C SER A 60 -0.26 -0.67 14.69
N GLU A 61 0.32 -1.74 14.18
CA GLU A 61 -0.25 -2.54 13.09
C GLU A 61 -1.67 -3.05 13.42
N GLY A 62 -1.91 -3.43 14.68
CA GLY A 62 -3.21 -3.92 15.15
C GLY A 62 -4.33 -2.87 15.12
N GLU A 63 -4.00 -1.57 15.17
CA GLU A 63 -4.98 -0.48 15.08
C GLU A 63 -5.51 -0.32 13.65
N ILE A 64 -4.69 -0.59 12.64
CA ILE A 64 -5.05 -0.36 11.23
C ILE A 64 -5.29 -1.65 10.43
N ALA A 65 -4.97 -2.82 10.99
CA ALA A 65 -5.08 -4.11 10.31
C ALA A 65 -5.84 -5.15 11.13
N PRO A 66 -7.15 -4.96 11.40
CA PRO A 66 -7.95 -5.93 12.10
C PRO A 66 -8.03 -7.26 11.35
N SER A 67 -8.05 -8.37 12.09
CA SER A 67 -8.23 -9.71 11.51
C SER A 67 -9.52 -9.79 10.68
N THR A 68 -9.40 -10.18 9.42
CA THR A 68 -10.54 -10.34 8.50
C THR A 68 -11.55 -11.34 9.03
N ARG A 69 -11.09 -12.44 9.64
CA ARG A 69 -11.97 -13.45 10.28
C ARG A 69 -12.79 -12.84 11.43
N LEU A 70 -12.15 -12.01 12.28
CA LEU A 70 -12.84 -11.36 13.39
C LEU A 70 -13.85 -10.31 12.90
N VAL A 71 -13.52 -9.57 11.85
CA VAL A 71 -14.43 -8.59 11.22
C VAL A 71 -15.67 -9.27 10.66
N LEU A 72 -15.51 -10.45 10.04
CA LEU A 72 -16.60 -11.19 9.38
C LEU A 72 -17.23 -12.27 10.29
N ARG A 73 -16.79 -12.47 11.53
CA ARG A 73 -17.21 -13.59 12.42
C ARG A 73 -18.72 -13.74 12.62
N ARG A 74 -19.48 -12.63 12.51
CA ARG A 74 -20.96 -12.63 12.65
C ARG A 74 -21.68 -12.87 11.33
N GLN A 75 -20.96 -13.09 10.24
CA GLN A 75 -21.52 -13.39 8.93
C GLN A 75 -21.40 -14.89 8.66
N LYS A 76 -22.54 -15.61 8.70
CA LYS A 76 -22.57 -17.08 8.65
C LYS A 76 -22.26 -17.66 7.27
N ASN A 77 -22.58 -16.90 6.19
CA ASN A 77 -22.40 -17.33 4.81
C ASN A 77 -21.02 -16.99 4.24
N VAL A 78 -20.03 -16.64 5.07
CA VAL A 78 -18.67 -16.34 4.59
C VAL A 78 -17.64 -17.28 5.22
N LYS A 79 -16.80 -17.86 4.39
CA LYS A 79 -15.58 -18.59 4.75
C LYS A 79 -14.38 -17.75 4.33
N VAL A 80 -13.42 -17.54 5.25
CA VAL A 80 -12.17 -16.84 4.95
C VAL A 80 -11.06 -17.86 4.81
N LEU A 81 -10.31 -17.86 3.72
CA LEU A 81 -9.14 -18.69 3.48
C LEU A 81 -7.89 -17.80 3.41
N LEU A 82 -6.85 -18.22 4.15
CA LEU A 82 -5.51 -17.66 3.96
C LEU A 82 -4.82 -18.46 2.86
N GLY A 83 -4.28 -17.76 1.87
CA GLY A 83 -3.55 -18.38 0.78
C GLY A 83 -3.26 -17.35 -0.32
N GLU A 84 -2.17 -17.54 -1.00
CA GLU A 84 -1.82 -16.78 -2.20
C GLU A 84 -2.43 -17.47 -3.42
N VAL A 85 -3.17 -16.71 -4.21
CA VAL A 85 -3.79 -17.22 -5.44
C VAL A 85 -2.70 -17.37 -6.50
N GLU A 86 -2.52 -18.59 -6.97
CA GLU A 86 -1.54 -18.96 -8.00
C GLU A 86 -2.14 -19.03 -9.38
N SER A 87 -3.40 -19.48 -9.50
CA SER A 87 -4.10 -19.56 -10.77
C SER A 87 -5.60 -19.33 -10.63
N ILE A 88 -6.17 -18.81 -11.69
CA ILE A 88 -7.59 -18.63 -11.91
C ILE A 88 -7.88 -19.30 -13.24
N ASP A 89 -8.86 -20.20 -13.30
CA ASP A 89 -9.35 -20.83 -14.53
C ASP A 89 -10.80 -20.36 -14.75
N LEU A 90 -11.00 -19.51 -15.75
CA LEU A 90 -12.32 -18.94 -16.06
C LEU A 90 -13.25 -19.95 -16.73
N THR A 91 -12.69 -20.93 -17.47
CA THR A 91 -13.44 -21.98 -18.15
C THR A 91 -13.93 -23.03 -17.16
N ALA A 92 -13.02 -23.55 -16.33
CA ALA A 92 -13.36 -24.52 -15.27
C ALA A 92 -14.01 -23.85 -14.05
N ARG A 93 -14.03 -22.52 -13.98
CA ARG A 93 -14.54 -21.71 -12.87
C ARG A 93 -13.91 -22.10 -11.55
N THR A 94 -12.57 -22.12 -11.50
CA THR A 94 -11.81 -22.48 -10.29
C THR A 94 -10.77 -21.43 -9.96
N VAL A 95 -10.50 -21.30 -8.66
CA VAL A 95 -9.39 -20.51 -8.10
C VAL A 95 -8.51 -21.46 -7.31
N THR A 96 -7.23 -21.51 -7.66
CA THR A 96 -6.23 -22.29 -6.94
C THR A 96 -5.41 -21.34 -6.08
N ALA A 97 -5.33 -21.65 -4.78
CA ALA A 97 -4.54 -20.87 -3.82
C ALA A 97 -3.63 -21.79 -3.02
N ARG A 98 -2.46 -21.28 -2.63
CA ARG A 98 -1.44 -21.99 -1.84
C ARG A 98 -1.24 -21.33 -0.49
N LEU A 99 -1.12 -22.15 0.53
CA LEU A 99 -0.61 -21.77 1.85
C LEU A 99 0.49 -22.76 2.26
N MET A 100 1.73 -22.31 2.24
CA MET A 100 2.90 -23.20 2.43
C MET A 100 2.89 -24.37 1.43
N SER A 101 2.89 -25.61 1.89
CA SER A 101 2.80 -26.80 1.04
C SER A 101 1.36 -27.21 0.67
N MET A 102 0.35 -26.57 1.27
CA MET A 102 -1.06 -26.91 1.03
C MET A 102 -1.64 -26.11 -0.13
N GLN A 103 -2.24 -26.81 -1.07
CA GLN A 103 -2.96 -26.21 -2.19
C GLN A 103 -4.47 -26.43 -2.01
N THR A 104 -5.25 -25.41 -2.30
CA THR A 104 -6.71 -25.47 -2.28
C THR A 104 -7.26 -25.04 -3.63
N VAL A 105 -8.20 -25.82 -4.17
CA VAL A 105 -8.97 -25.49 -5.38
C VAL A 105 -10.38 -25.15 -4.95
N THR A 106 -10.87 -23.98 -5.32
CA THR A 106 -12.21 -23.48 -4.98
C THR A 106 -12.98 -23.18 -6.23
N HIS A 107 -14.12 -23.86 -6.44
CA HIS A 107 -15.05 -23.57 -7.53
C HIS A 107 -15.87 -22.32 -7.24
N PHE A 108 -16.28 -21.59 -8.27
CA PHE A 108 -17.14 -20.43 -8.17
C PHE A 108 -18.25 -20.42 -9.21
N ASP A 109 -19.38 -19.85 -8.84
CA ASP A 109 -20.44 -19.45 -9.78
C ASP A 109 -20.27 -17.98 -10.17
N SER A 110 -19.83 -17.13 -9.22
CA SER A 110 -19.36 -15.76 -9.47
C SER A 110 -17.99 -15.51 -8.83
N LEU A 111 -17.17 -14.71 -9.50
CA LEU A 111 -15.84 -14.33 -9.03
C LEU A 111 -15.70 -12.81 -8.90
N ILE A 112 -15.15 -12.33 -7.79
CA ILE A 112 -14.73 -10.94 -7.61
C ILE A 112 -13.23 -10.90 -7.39
N VAL A 113 -12.48 -10.34 -8.36
CA VAL A 113 -11.04 -10.17 -8.27
C VAL A 113 -10.75 -8.79 -7.71
N ALA A 114 -10.42 -8.73 -6.41
CA ALA A 114 -10.13 -7.51 -5.67
C ALA A 114 -8.69 -7.52 -5.13
N ALA A 115 -7.74 -8.02 -5.94
CA ALA A 115 -6.35 -8.26 -5.55
C ALA A 115 -5.51 -6.99 -5.39
N GLY A 116 -6.05 -5.82 -5.76
CA GLY A 116 -5.42 -4.52 -5.58
C GLY A 116 -4.17 -4.34 -6.44
N ALA A 117 -3.24 -3.54 -5.90
CA ALA A 117 -1.99 -3.20 -6.58
C ALA A 117 -0.80 -3.37 -5.62
N GLN A 118 0.38 -3.50 -6.21
CA GLN A 118 1.66 -3.65 -5.53
C GLN A 118 2.60 -2.49 -5.86
N GLN A 119 3.74 -2.43 -5.19
CA GLN A 119 4.78 -1.46 -5.46
C GLN A 119 5.38 -1.72 -6.85
N SER A 120 5.64 -0.64 -7.59
CA SER A 120 6.38 -0.69 -8.85
C SER A 120 7.72 0.02 -8.70
N TYR A 121 8.77 -0.64 -9.15
CA TYR A 121 10.12 -0.06 -9.25
C TYR A 121 10.47 0.29 -10.71
N PHE A 122 9.48 0.34 -11.59
CA PHE A 122 9.65 0.67 -13.02
C PHE A 122 10.68 -0.21 -13.74
N GLY A 123 10.68 -1.51 -13.40
CA GLY A 123 11.63 -2.51 -13.97
C GLY A 123 12.97 -2.61 -13.25
N ASN A 124 13.18 -1.84 -12.16
CA ASN A 124 14.39 -1.89 -11.36
C ASN A 124 14.12 -2.58 -10.00
N ASP A 125 13.61 -3.82 -10.03
CA ASP A 125 13.13 -4.51 -8.84
C ASP A 125 14.21 -4.73 -7.76
N ARG A 126 15.51 -4.71 -8.15
CA ARG A 126 16.64 -4.71 -7.20
C ARG A 126 16.62 -3.54 -6.22
N PHE A 127 15.94 -2.43 -6.53
CA PHE A 127 15.81 -1.30 -5.60
C PHE A 127 15.01 -1.66 -4.35
N ALA A 128 14.15 -2.69 -4.42
CA ALA A 128 13.30 -3.12 -3.31
C ALA A 128 14.11 -3.48 -2.06
N THR A 129 15.28 -4.12 -2.23
CA THR A 129 16.18 -4.50 -1.13
C THR A 129 16.65 -3.29 -0.32
N PHE A 130 16.94 -2.18 -0.99
CA PHE A 130 17.53 -0.99 -0.37
C PHE A 130 16.52 0.11 -0.07
N ALA A 131 15.44 0.19 -0.84
CA ALA A 131 14.38 1.17 -0.72
C ALA A 131 13.02 0.47 -0.67
N PRO A 132 12.61 -0.08 0.48
CA PRO A 132 11.33 -0.76 0.61
C PRO A 132 10.17 0.15 0.24
N GLY A 133 9.10 -0.48 -0.28
CA GLY A 133 7.85 0.20 -0.59
C GLY A 133 7.05 0.57 0.66
N MET A 134 5.78 0.98 0.43
CA MET A 134 4.83 1.31 1.50
C MET A 134 3.44 0.77 1.14
N LYS A 135 3.31 -0.55 1.00
CA LYS A 135 2.07 -1.22 0.58
C LYS A 135 1.55 -2.24 1.60
N THR A 136 2.44 -2.80 2.40
CA THR A 136 2.14 -3.87 3.36
C THR A 136 2.48 -3.46 4.79
N ILE A 137 1.97 -4.21 5.78
CA ILE A 137 2.39 -4.05 7.18
C ILE A 137 3.88 -4.31 7.33
N ASP A 138 4.40 -5.33 6.63
CA ASP A 138 5.81 -5.70 6.69
C ASP A 138 6.69 -4.55 6.19
N ASP A 139 6.31 -3.88 5.09
CA ASP A 139 7.00 -2.68 4.63
C ASP A 139 7.04 -1.57 5.70
N ALA A 140 5.91 -1.33 6.37
CA ALA A 140 5.82 -0.29 7.39
C ALA A 140 6.66 -0.62 8.63
N LEU A 141 6.68 -1.88 9.06
CA LEU A 141 7.49 -2.33 10.20
C LEU A 141 8.99 -2.29 9.86
N GLU A 142 9.37 -2.72 8.67
CA GLU A 142 10.74 -2.61 8.18
C GLU A 142 11.19 -1.14 8.12
N LEU A 143 10.37 -0.26 7.54
CA LEU A 143 10.67 1.18 7.49
C LEU A 143 10.80 1.79 8.88
N ARG A 144 9.94 1.40 9.83
CA ARG A 144 10.06 1.84 11.23
C ARG A 144 11.42 1.43 11.81
N GLY A 145 11.83 0.19 11.59
CA GLY A 145 13.15 -0.30 12.01
C GLY A 145 14.30 0.47 11.36
N ARG A 146 14.22 0.72 10.04
CA ARG A 146 15.24 1.46 9.30
C ARG A 146 15.32 2.93 9.72
N ILE A 147 14.17 3.60 9.92
CA ILE A 147 14.13 5.00 10.34
C ILE A 147 14.71 5.17 11.75
N LEU A 148 14.23 4.40 12.73
CA LEU A 148 14.70 4.50 14.10
C LEU A 148 16.15 4.02 14.23
N GLY A 149 16.49 2.89 13.58
CA GLY A 149 17.84 2.34 13.59
C GLY A 149 18.88 3.26 12.95
N ALA A 150 18.47 4.15 12.03
CA ALA A 150 19.37 5.14 11.45
C ALA A 150 19.84 6.17 12.49
N PHE A 151 18.95 6.63 13.38
CA PHE A 151 19.31 7.52 14.50
C PHE A 151 20.21 6.81 15.51
N GLU A 152 19.89 5.56 15.89
CA GLU A 152 20.74 4.78 16.81
C GLU A 152 22.15 4.56 16.22
N ALA A 153 22.25 4.23 14.93
CA ALA A 153 23.53 4.07 14.27
C ALA A 153 24.32 5.39 14.12
N ALA A 154 23.62 6.52 13.96
CA ALA A 154 24.24 7.83 13.90
C ALA A 154 24.83 8.25 15.29
N GLU A 155 24.16 7.88 16.40
CA GLU A 155 24.61 8.17 17.76
C GLU A 155 25.99 7.58 18.06
N VAL A 156 26.26 6.37 17.56
CA VAL A 156 27.52 5.65 17.78
C VAL A 156 28.57 5.86 16.67
N ALA A 157 28.18 6.51 15.56
CA ALA A 157 29.10 6.74 14.45
C ALA A 157 30.21 7.74 14.85
N THR A 158 31.46 7.33 14.70
CA THR A 158 32.64 8.15 14.98
C THR A 158 33.05 9.00 13.78
N ASP A 159 32.83 8.49 12.57
CA ASP A 159 33.10 9.20 11.32
C ASP A 159 31.97 10.18 10.99
N HIS A 160 32.33 11.41 10.61
CA HIS A 160 31.38 12.47 10.31
C HIS A 160 30.55 12.17 9.06
N ALA A 161 31.18 11.68 8.00
CA ALA A 161 30.50 11.37 6.75
C ALA A 161 29.50 10.21 6.92
N GLU A 162 29.85 9.20 7.73
CA GLU A 162 28.94 8.10 8.07
C GLU A 162 27.77 8.63 8.92
N ARG A 163 28.01 9.50 9.88
CA ARG A 163 26.96 10.13 10.69
C ARG A 163 25.99 10.92 9.82
N GLU A 164 26.48 11.74 8.91
CA GLU A 164 25.65 12.49 7.96
C GLU A 164 24.85 11.55 7.07
N ARG A 165 25.46 10.46 6.56
CA ARG A 165 24.78 9.45 5.78
C ARG A 165 23.65 8.79 6.56
N ARG A 166 23.86 8.46 7.84
CA ARG A 166 22.84 7.87 8.74
C ARG A 166 21.69 8.84 9.00
N LEU A 167 21.97 10.13 9.12
CA LEU A 167 20.97 11.18 9.34
C LEU A 167 20.34 11.70 8.05
N THR A 168 20.61 11.08 6.88
CA THR A 168 19.98 11.43 5.61
C THR A 168 18.92 10.40 5.23
N PHE A 169 17.68 10.89 5.06
CA PHE A 169 16.49 10.12 4.71
C PHE A 169 16.00 10.55 3.33
N VAL A 170 15.84 9.59 2.40
CA VAL A 170 15.35 9.90 1.05
C VAL A 170 14.00 9.21 0.84
N VAL A 171 12.99 10.01 0.51
CA VAL A 171 11.65 9.54 0.13
C VAL A 171 11.50 9.74 -1.38
N VAL A 172 11.29 8.66 -2.11
CA VAL A 172 11.13 8.68 -3.58
C VAL A 172 9.65 8.65 -3.94
N GLY A 173 9.18 9.69 -4.63
CA GLY A 173 7.78 9.86 -5.04
C GLY A 173 7.03 10.89 -4.19
N GLY A 174 6.57 11.96 -4.83
CA GLY A 174 5.84 13.09 -4.23
C GLY A 174 4.31 12.94 -4.25
N GLY A 175 3.80 11.71 -4.35
CA GLY A 175 2.38 11.41 -4.13
C GLY A 175 1.97 11.58 -2.66
N PRO A 176 0.68 11.37 -2.33
CA PRO A 176 0.19 11.51 -0.94
C PRO A 176 1.03 10.75 0.09
N THR A 177 1.35 9.48 -0.17
CA THR A 177 2.15 8.64 0.74
C THR A 177 3.54 9.22 1.00
N GLY A 178 4.24 9.70 -0.04
CA GLY A 178 5.57 10.28 0.12
C GLY A 178 5.55 11.60 0.88
N VAL A 179 4.57 12.46 0.60
CA VAL A 179 4.34 13.72 1.32
C VAL A 179 4.06 13.48 2.80
N GLU A 180 3.15 12.55 3.11
CA GLU A 180 2.80 12.16 4.48
C GLU A 180 4.00 11.58 5.23
N LEU A 181 4.77 10.71 4.60
CA LEU A 181 5.92 10.08 5.20
C LEU A 181 7.08 11.07 5.42
N ALA A 182 7.41 11.90 4.43
CA ALA A 182 8.46 12.92 4.56
C ALA A 182 8.14 13.90 5.69
N GLY A 183 6.89 14.37 5.77
CA GLY A 183 6.43 15.22 6.86
C GLY A 183 6.50 14.53 8.23
N GLN A 184 6.17 13.24 8.30
CA GLN A 184 6.20 12.48 9.55
C GLN A 184 7.61 12.11 10.01
N ILE A 185 8.56 11.89 9.09
CA ILE A 185 9.98 11.69 9.45
C ILE A 185 10.55 13.02 10.02
N ALA A 186 10.30 14.14 9.36
CA ALA A 186 10.74 15.45 9.85
C ALA A 186 10.12 15.77 11.22
N GLU A 187 8.84 15.50 11.43
CA GLU A 187 8.17 15.71 12.72
C GLU A 187 8.71 14.78 13.82
N LEU A 188 8.98 13.51 13.49
CA LEU A 188 9.61 12.54 14.40
C LEU A 188 10.96 13.06 14.91
N ALA A 189 11.82 13.46 13.99
CA ALA A 189 13.15 13.94 14.30
C ALA A 189 13.15 15.24 15.14
N GLN A 190 12.36 16.23 14.72
CA GLN A 190 12.37 17.55 15.32
C GLN A 190 11.63 17.63 16.68
N ARG A 191 10.67 16.72 16.91
CA ARG A 191 9.79 16.81 18.09
C ARG A 191 9.86 15.60 18.99
N THR A 192 9.62 14.38 18.43
CA THR A 192 9.56 13.16 19.24
C THR A 192 10.93 12.76 19.78
N LEU A 193 11.97 12.86 18.94
CA LEU A 193 13.34 12.49 19.29
C LEU A 193 14.16 13.65 19.86
N ALA A 194 13.58 14.84 19.98
CA ALA A 194 14.29 16.00 20.54
C ALA A 194 14.83 15.71 21.94
N GLY A 195 16.15 15.84 22.12
CA GLY A 195 16.83 15.60 23.40
C GLY A 195 16.95 14.12 23.81
N ALA A 196 16.53 13.16 22.97
CA ALA A 196 16.64 11.73 23.27
C ALA A 196 18.09 11.22 23.17
N PHE A 197 18.88 11.78 22.27
CA PHE A 197 20.26 11.40 21.98
C PHE A 197 21.26 12.35 22.62
N ARG A 198 22.53 11.95 22.77
CA ARG A 198 23.58 12.73 23.42
C ARG A 198 24.66 13.21 22.46
N THR A 199 24.97 12.40 21.43
CA THR A 199 26.01 12.68 20.42
C THR A 199 25.44 13.41 19.22
N ILE A 200 24.20 13.08 18.83
CA ILE A 200 23.52 13.66 17.67
C ILE A 200 22.35 14.56 18.10
N GLN A 201 21.97 15.45 17.20
CA GLN A 201 20.74 16.22 17.24
C GLN A 201 19.79 15.71 16.16
N PRO A 202 18.77 14.88 16.48
CA PRO A 202 17.88 14.31 15.46
C PRO A 202 17.24 15.35 14.54
N GLY A 203 16.97 16.55 15.04
CA GLY A 203 16.41 17.66 14.26
C GLY A 203 17.32 18.20 13.15
N GLU A 204 18.61 17.88 13.15
CA GLU A 204 19.57 18.22 12.10
C GLU A 204 19.56 17.21 10.94
N CYS A 205 18.77 16.15 11.04
CA CYS A 205 18.65 15.18 9.96
C CYS A 205 18.14 15.84 8.66
N ARG A 206 18.63 15.33 7.52
CA ARG A 206 18.18 15.75 6.20
C ARG A 206 17.07 14.82 5.74
N VAL A 207 15.90 15.37 5.45
CA VAL A 207 14.79 14.64 4.82
C VAL A 207 14.63 15.19 3.41
N ILE A 208 14.82 14.33 2.41
CA ILE A 208 14.80 14.70 0.99
C ILE A 208 13.64 13.99 0.32
N LEU A 209 12.72 14.73 -0.28
CA LEU A 209 11.62 14.19 -1.09
C LEU A 209 11.95 14.40 -2.57
N VAL A 210 12.13 13.31 -3.31
CA VAL A 210 12.47 13.34 -4.75
C VAL A 210 11.21 13.01 -5.57
N GLU A 211 10.83 13.90 -6.48
CA GLU A 211 9.64 13.75 -7.33
C GLU A 211 9.99 14.03 -8.81
N GLY A 212 9.60 13.10 -9.68
CA GLY A 212 9.82 13.23 -11.14
C GLY A 212 8.95 14.29 -11.82
N ALA A 213 7.79 14.58 -11.27
CA ALA A 213 6.92 15.65 -11.76
C ALA A 213 7.37 17.03 -11.26
N GLY A 214 6.90 18.10 -11.95
CA GLY A 214 7.16 19.48 -11.55
C GLY A 214 6.33 19.96 -10.35
N ILE A 215 5.56 19.08 -9.70
CA ILE A 215 4.62 19.42 -8.63
C ILE A 215 4.37 18.21 -7.75
N LEU A 216 4.15 18.43 -6.45
CA LEU A 216 3.70 17.38 -5.54
C LEU A 216 2.22 17.06 -5.75
N MET A 217 1.87 15.78 -5.58
CA MET A 217 0.48 15.28 -5.66
C MET A 217 -0.28 15.78 -6.90
N PRO A 218 0.21 15.57 -8.15
CA PRO A 218 -0.38 16.12 -9.37
C PRO A 218 -1.91 15.94 -9.49
N PRO A 219 -2.53 14.79 -9.08
CA PRO A 219 -3.97 14.62 -9.17
C PRO A 219 -4.79 15.56 -8.27
N MET A 220 -4.18 16.17 -7.25
CA MET A 220 -4.85 17.15 -6.38
C MET A 220 -4.81 18.58 -6.95
N GLY A 221 -4.02 18.82 -7.98
CA GLY A 221 -3.86 20.13 -8.64
C GLY A 221 -2.74 20.98 -8.07
N GLU A 222 -2.33 21.97 -8.85
CA GLU A 222 -1.16 22.81 -8.60
C GLU A 222 -1.23 23.56 -7.27
N LYS A 223 -2.38 24.18 -6.98
CA LYS A 223 -2.58 24.98 -5.77
C LYS A 223 -2.35 24.21 -4.49
N LEU A 224 -2.84 22.96 -4.40
CA LEU A 224 -2.66 22.11 -3.24
C LEU A 224 -1.25 21.50 -3.20
N GLY A 225 -0.67 21.15 -4.35
CA GLY A 225 0.71 20.69 -4.46
C GLY A 225 1.72 21.72 -3.96
N VAL A 226 1.61 22.98 -4.40
CA VAL A 226 2.45 24.10 -3.93
C VAL A 226 2.26 24.36 -2.44
N LYS A 227 1.02 24.23 -1.93
CA LYS A 227 0.75 24.38 -0.49
C LYS A 227 1.44 23.29 0.33
N ALA A 228 1.40 22.05 -0.16
CA ALA A 228 2.08 20.92 0.47
C ALA A 228 3.60 21.11 0.46
N GLN A 229 4.17 21.48 -0.67
CA GLN A 229 5.60 21.77 -0.82
C GLN A 229 6.07 22.81 0.18
N ARG A 230 5.44 23.99 0.19
CA ARG A 230 5.79 25.09 1.13
C ARG A 230 5.71 24.64 2.60
N ARG A 231 4.76 23.77 2.93
CA ARG A 231 4.64 23.26 4.28
C ARG A 231 5.77 22.31 4.63
N LEU A 232 6.16 21.40 3.73
CA LEU A 232 7.30 20.49 3.89
C LEU A 232 8.61 21.27 4.01
N GLU A 233 8.86 22.23 3.12
CA GLU A 233 10.04 23.10 3.15
C GLU A 233 10.15 23.88 4.46
N LYS A 234 9.02 24.40 4.96
CA LYS A 234 8.97 25.05 6.29
C LYS A 234 9.30 24.11 7.45
N MET A 235 9.20 22.79 7.25
CA MET A 235 9.60 21.76 8.21
C MET A 235 11.03 21.26 7.97
N GLY A 236 11.78 21.89 7.07
CA GLY A 236 13.15 21.50 6.75
C GLY A 236 13.27 20.31 5.77
N VAL A 237 12.19 19.90 5.13
CA VAL A 237 12.24 18.87 4.08
C VAL A 237 12.75 19.50 2.79
N GLU A 238 13.79 18.91 2.21
CA GLU A 238 14.31 19.29 0.88
C GLU A 238 13.42 18.67 -0.20
N VAL A 239 12.64 19.49 -0.91
CA VAL A 239 11.77 19.01 -1.99
C VAL A 239 12.47 19.19 -3.33
N GLN A 240 12.74 18.08 -4.03
CA GLN A 240 13.42 18.03 -5.33
C GLN A 240 12.43 17.58 -6.40
N LEU A 241 11.83 18.55 -7.08
CA LEU A 241 10.94 18.33 -8.21
C LEU A 241 11.71 18.14 -9.51
N ASN A 242 11.05 17.62 -10.54
CA ASN A 242 11.65 17.30 -11.84
C ASN A 242 12.91 16.43 -11.73
N SER A 243 12.96 15.57 -10.75
CA SER A 243 14.12 14.76 -10.40
C SER A 243 13.73 13.28 -10.32
N LEU A 244 14.48 12.44 -11.03
CA LEU A 244 14.28 10.99 -11.07
C LEU A 244 15.40 10.28 -10.31
N VAL A 245 15.05 9.28 -9.52
CA VAL A 245 16.04 8.35 -8.96
C VAL A 245 16.38 7.33 -10.03
N THR A 246 17.65 7.30 -10.45
CA THR A 246 18.16 6.43 -11.51
C THR A 246 18.88 5.19 -10.96
N ASP A 247 19.37 5.26 -9.72
CA ASP A 247 20.00 4.14 -9.04
C ASP A 247 19.80 4.17 -7.53
N VAL A 248 19.73 2.98 -6.92
CA VAL A 248 19.62 2.78 -5.48
C VAL A 248 20.49 1.62 -5.06
N ASP A 249 21.33 1.85 -4.04
CA ASP A 249 22.14 0.80 -3.41
C ASP A 249 22.22 0.99 -1.88
N TYR A 250 23.06 0.22 -1.23
CA TYR A 250 23.25 0.28 0.21
C TYR A 250 23.69 1.68 0.71
N LEU A 251 24.59 2.35 -0.04
CA LEU A 251 25.19 3.62 0.38
C LEU A 251 24.34 4.85 0.10
N GLY A 252 23.39 4.77 -0.84
CA GLY A 252 22.57 5.94 -1.16
C GLY A 252 21.72 5.80 -2.41
N VAL A 253 21.38 6.94 -2.99
CA VAL A 253 20.62 7.05 -4.23
C VAL A 253 21.35 7.92 -5.24
N THR A 254 21.18 7.64 -6.54
CA THR A 254 21.61 8.53 -7.63
C THR A 254 20.36 9.24 -8.15
N VAL A 255 20.41 10.55 -8.23
CA VAL A 255 19.30 11.41 -8.67
C VAL A 255 19.73 12.16 -9.92
N LYS A 256 18.86 12.20 -10.91
CA LYS A 256 19.01 12.94 -12.15
C LYS A 256 17.91 14.00 -12.25
N GLU A 257 18.30 15.24 -12.23
CA GLU A 257 17.40 16.36 -12.50
C GLU A 257 17.11 16.44 -14.00
N LYS A 258 15.91 16.85 -14.39
CA LYS A 258 15.53 16.99 -15.80
C LYS A 258 16.43 18.00 -16.51
N GLY A 259 17.21 17.53 -17.48
CA GLY A 259 18.19 18.34 -18.21
C GLY A 259 19.49 18.60 -17.45
N GLY A 260 19.69 18.04 -16.25
CA GLY A 260 20.88 18.17 -15.42
C GLY A 260 21.76 16.93 -15.40
N ALA A 261 22.87 17.06 -14.68
CA ALA A 261 23.79 15.95 -14.40
C ALA A 261 23.22 15.02 -13.32
N GLU A 262 23.68 13.79 -13.31
CA GLU A 262 23.43 12.88 -12.20
C GLU A 262 24.26 13.29 -10.99
N ARG A 263 23.66 13.18 -9.81
CA ARG A 263 24.36 13.39 -8.55
C ARG A 263 24.03 12.29 -7.56
N ARG A 264 25.02 11.92 -6.76
CA ARG A 264 24.88 10.97 -5.68
C ARG A 264 24.43 11.64 -4.39
N ILE A 265 23.49 11.03 -3.68
CA ILE A 265 23.06 11.42 -2.35
C ILE A 265 23.37 10.25 -1.41
N PRO A 266 24.43 10.34 -0.58
CA PRO A 266 24.69 9.34 0.45
C PRO A 266 23.55 9.36 1.46
N CYS A 267 22.93 8.19 1.72
CA CYS A 267 21.84 8.08 2.70
C CYS A 267 21.68 6.64 3.19
N ALA A 268 21.35 6.46 4.45
CA ALA A 268 21.12 5.15 5.03
C ALA A 268 19.67 4.70 4.84
N CYS A 269 18.71 5.59 5.05
CA CYS A 269 17.29 5.26 4.94
C CYS A 269 16.70 5.79 3.62
N LYS A 270 16.16 4.88 2.82
CA LYS A 270 15.50 5.14 1.54
C LYS A 270 14.11 4.51 1.58
N VAL A 271 13.12 5.22 1.07
CA VAL A 271 11.74 4.75 0.98
C VAL A 271 11.22 4.96 -0.43
N TRP A 272 10.65 3.92 -1.01
CA TRP A 272 10.08 3.99 -2.35
C TRP A 272 8.56 4.12 -2.29
N SER A 273 8.04 5.31 -2.50
CA SER A 273 6.59 5.59 -2.57
C SER A 273 6.11 5.92 -4.00
N ALA A 274 7.01 5.87 -4.97
CA ALA A 274 6.72 6.10 -6.38
C ALA A 274 6.25 4.82 -7.07
N GLY A 275 5.31 4.97 -8.00
CA GLY A 275 4.87 3.88 -8.85
C GLY A 275 3.95 2.85 -8.17
N VAL A 276 2.96 2.42 -8.94
CA VAL A 276 1.99 1.39 -8.57
C VAL A 276 1.80 0.49 -9.78
N ALA A 277 1.90 -0.81 -9.59
CA ALA A 277 1.56 -1.82 -10.59
C ALA A 277 0.37 -2.65 -10.10
N ALA A 278 -0.53 -3.00 -10.99
CA ALA A 278 -1.63 -3.90 -10.67
C ALA A 278 -1.11 -5.30 -10.30
N SER A 279 -1.91 -6.04 -9.54
CA SER A 279 -1.61 -7.45 -9.23
C SER A 279 -1.45 -8.28 -10.51
N PRO A 280 -0.48 -9.21 -10.59
CA PRO A 280 -0.32 -10.12 -11.73
C PRO A 280 -1.59 -10.92 -12.08
N LEU A 281 -2.50 -11.09 -11.11
CA LEU A 281 -3.79 -11.76 -11.34
C LEU A 281 -4.66 -11.03 -12.36
N GLY A 282 -4.46 -9.72 -12.57
CA GLY A 282 -5.14 -8.96 -13.60
C GLY A 282 -4.79 -9.46 -15.01
N LYS A 283 -3.49 -9.64 -15.27
CA LYS A 283 -3.02 -10.20 -16.55
C LYS A 283 -3.54 -11.61 -16.77
N MET A 284 -3.49 -12.46 -15.74
CA MET A 284 -3.98 -13.84 -15.80
C MET A 284 -5.48 -13.91 -16.16
N VAL A 285 -6.30 -13.01 -15.64
CA VAL A 285 -7.71 -12.93 -15.95
C VAL A 285 -7.95 -12.38 -17.36
N ALA A 286 -7.20 -11.37 -17.77
CA ALA A 286 -7.32 -10.78 -19.10
C ALA A 286 -6.93 -11.77 -20.22
N GLU A 287 -5.88 -12.56 -20.03
CA GLU A 287 -5.42 -13.57 -21.01
C GLU A 287 -6.43 -14.70 -21.26
N GLN A 288 -7.34 -14.95 -20.31
CA GLN A 288 -8.38 -15.98 -20.44
C GLN A 288 -9.74 -15.42 -20.89
N SER A 289 -9.83 -14.15 -21.14
CA SER A 289 -11.05 -13.46 -21.56
C SER A 289 -11.19 -13.43 -23.09
N ASP A 290 -12.37 -13.07 -23.58
CA ASP A 290 -12.65 -12.89 -25.01
C ASP A 290 -12.12 -11.55 -25.55
N GLY A 291 -10.89 -11.16 -25.12
CA GLY A 291 -10.19 -9.96 -25.58
C GLY A 291 -10.26 -8.78 -24.62
N SER A 292 -10.33 -9.00 -23.29
CA SER A 292 -9.94 -7.95 -22.34
C SER A 292 -8.44 -7.72 -22.39
N GLU A 293 -8.03 -6.48 -22.30
CA GLU A 293 -6.62 -6.08 -22.30
C GLU A 293 -6.23 -5.53 -20.91
N THR A 294 -4.94 -5.35 -20.70
CA THR A 294 -4.43 -4.60 -19.55
C THR A 294 -3.85 -3.27 -20.01
N ASP A 295 -3.98 -2.24 -19.17
CA ASP A 295 -3.31 -0.97 -19.42
C ASP A 295 -1.80 -1.05 -19.04
N ARG A 296 -1.08 0.08 -19.23
CA ARG A 296 0.37 0.15 -18.94
C ARG A 296 0.74 -0.14 -17.49
N ALA A 297 -0.19 0.02 -16.55
CA ALA A 297 -0.01 -0.30 -15.13
C ALA A 297 -0.40 -1.76 -14.81
N GLY A 298 -0.84 -2.55 -15.80
CA GLY A 298 -1.29 -3.93 -15.65
C GLY A 298 -2.73 -4.05 -15.14
N ARG A 299 -3.52 -2.95 -15.12
CA ARG A 299 -4.92 -2.97 -14.70
C ARG A 299 -5.79 -3.52 -15.83
N VAL A 300 -6.76 -4.37 -15.49
CA VAL A 300 -7.69 -4.95 -16.45
C VAL A 300 -8.64 -3.87 -16.98
N ILE A 301 -8.71 -3.71 -18.29
CA ILE A 301 -9.71 -2.89 -18.97
C ILE A 301 -11.01 -3.70 -18.93
N VAL A 302 -11.90 -3.29 -18.03
CA VAL A 302 -13.16 -4.00 -17.78
C VAL A 302 -14.29 -3.47 -18.65
N GLU A 303 -15.34 -4.29 -18.81
CA GLU A 303 -16.60 -3.86 -19.42
C GLU A 303 -17.29 -2.79 -18.56
N PRO A 304 -18.26 -2.03 -19.11
CA PRO A 304 -18.94 -0.96 -18.34
C PRO A 304 -19.60 -1.41 -17.04
N ASP A 305 -19.89 -2.69 -16.90
CA ASP A 305 -20.46 -3.32 -15.70
C ASP A 305 -19.41 -3.97 -14.79
N LEU A 306 -18.12 -3.60 -14.97
CA LEU A 306 -16.96 -4.09 -14.23
C LEU A 306 -16.68 -5.59 -14.44
N THR A 307 -17.27 -6.22 -15.44
CA THR A 307 -17.00 -7.61 -15.78
C THR A 307 -15.83 -7.74 -16.75
N VAL A 308 -15.35 -8.95 -16.86
CA VAL A 308 -14.36 -9.35 -17.86
C VAL A 308 -15.09 -9.76 -19.14
N LYS A 309 -14.61 -9.33 -20.30
CA LYS A 309 -15.25 -9.61 -21.58
C LYS A 309 -15.44 -11.12 -21.81
N GLY A 310 -16.64 -11.53 -22.20
CA GLY A 310 -17.04 -12.93 -22.34
C GLY A 310 -17.40 -13.64 -21.03
N HIS A 311 -17.14 -13.02 -19.87
CA HIS A 311 -17.37 -13.63 -18.56
C HIS A 311 -18.24 -12.74 -17.64
N PRO A 312 -19.58 -12.66 -17.87
CA PRO A 312 -20.47 -11.74 -17.14
C PRO A 312 -20.63 -12.07 -15.65
N HIS A 313 -20.05 -13.16 -15.17
CA HIS A 313 -20.00 -13.59 -13.78
C HIS A 313 -18.63 -13.34 -13.09
N VAL A 314 -17.67 -12.73 -13.80
CA VAL A 314 -16.33 -12.43 -13.30
C VAL A 314 -16.13 -10.90 -13.24
N PHE A 315 -16.03 -10.37 -12.04
CA PHE A 315 -15.89 -8.95 -11.77
C PHE A 315 -14.46 -8.61 -11.35
N VAL A 316 -13.91 -7.51 -11.87
CA VAL A 316 -12.64 -6.95 -11.41
C VAL A 316 -12.91 -5.60 -10.76
N VAL A 317 -12.42 -5.40 -9.53
CA VAL A 317 -12.71 -4.18 -8.74
C VAL A 317 -11.46 -3.61 -8.05
N GLY A 318 -11.51 -2.32 -7.72
CA GLY A 318 -10.44 -1.63 -7.01
C GLY A 318 -9.26 -1.27 -7.90
N ASP A 319 -8.05 -1.26 -7.32
CA ASP A 319 -6.84 -0.80 -8.01
C ASP A 319 -6.42 -1.73 -9.16
N LEU A 320 -7.07 -2.88 -9.30
CA LEU A 320 -6.87 -3.83 -10.38
C LEU A 320 -7.69 -3.50 -11.63
N MET A 321 -8.79 -2.77 -11.51
CA MET A 321 -9.62 -2.37 -12.65
C MET A 321 -9.13 -1.09 -13.31
N SER A 322 -9.25 -1.01 -14.63
CA SER A 322 -9.08 0.20 -15.44
C SER A 322 -10.42 0.68 -15.93
N VAL A 323 -10.93 1.76 -15.36
CA VAL A 323 -12.17 2.45 -15.78
C VAL A 323 -11.85 3.93 -15.95
N PRO A 324 -12.20 4.57 -17.08
CA PRO A 324 -11.95 5.98 -17.31
C PRO A 324 -12.52 6.85 -16.17
N GLY A 325 -11.70 7.76 -15.63
CA GLY A 325 -12.10 8.68 -14.56
C GLY A 325 -12.15 8.06 -13.16
N VAL A 326 -11.85 6.78 -12.98
CA VAL A 326 -11.80 6.13 -11.66
C VAL A 326 -10.35 6.02 -11.19
N PRO A 327 -9.96 6.76 -10.15
CA PRO A 327 -8.60 6.67 -9.61
C PRO A 327 -8.40 5.36 -8.82
N GLY A 328 -7.15 4.86 -8.78
CA GLY A 328 -6.74 3.74 -7.91
C GLY A 328 -6.73 4.17 -6.44
N MET A 329 -7.90 4.20 -5.83
CA MET A 329 -8.12 4.63 -4.44
C MET A 329 -9.18 3.75 -3.76
N ALA A 330 -9.17 3.75 -2.43
CA ALA A 330 -10.13 2.99 -1.62
C ALA A 330 -11.60 3.23 -2.03
N GLN A 331 -11.97 4.45 -2.46
CA GLN A 331 -13.34 4.77 -2.88
C GLN A 331 -13.73 4.06 -4.18
N GLY A 332 -12.84 3.93 -5.16
CA GLY A 332 -13.07 3.14 -6.36
C GLY A 332 -13.32 1.67 -6.02
N ALA A 333 -12.48 1.12 -5.14
CA ALA A 333 -12.61 -0.26 -4.67
C ALA A 333 -13.93 -0.51 -3.91
N ILE A 334 -14.33 0.38 -3.01
CA ILE A 334 -15.57 0.26 -2.22
C ILE A 334 -16.81 0.35 -3.13
N GLN A 335 -16.83 1.31 -4.05
CA GLN A 335 -17.98 1.53 -4.93
C GLN A 335 -18.10 0.41 -5.97
N GLY A 336 -17.00 -0.01 -6.59
CA GLY A 336 -16.97 -1.14 -7.52
C GLY A 336 -17.43 -2.44 -6.84
N ALA A 337 -16.96 -2.70 -5.63
CA ALA A 337 -17.39 -3.88 -4.86
C ALA A 337 -18.89 -3.86 -4.50
N ARG A 338 -19.46 -2.70 -4.18
CA ARG A 338 -20.90 -2.53 -3.95
C ARG A 338 -21.71 -2.81 -5.20
N TYR A 339 -21.20 -2.33 -6.32
CA TYR A 339 -21.82 -2.52 -7.62
C TYR A 339 -21.81 -4.00 -8.01
N ALA A 340 -20.65 -4.67 -7.98
CA ALA A 340 -20.54 -6.10 -8.27
C ALA A 340 -21.43 -6.96 -7.35
N ALA A 341 -21.41 -6.70 -6.05
CA ALA A 341 -22.28 -7.41 -5.09
C ALA A 341 -23.79 -7.19 -5.37
N LYS A 342 -24.18 -6.00 -5.88
CA LYS A 342 -25.57 -5.73 -6.30
C LYS A 342 -25.96 -6.58 -7.50
N LEU A 343 -25.09 -6.69 -8.52
CA LEU A 343 -25.35 -7.50 -9.71
C LEU A 343 -25.42 -8.98 -9.36
N ILE A 344 -24.51 -9.51 -8.54
CA ILE A 344 -24.56 -10.90 -8.08
C ILE A 344 -25.89 -11.20 -7.36
N LYS A 345 -26.37 -10.31 -6.52
CA LYS A 345 -27.68 -10.49 -5.84
C LYS A 345 -28.85 -10.53 -6.84
N ARG A 346 -28.80 -9.70 -7.88
CA ARG A 346 -29.82 -9.70 -8.94
C ARG A 346 -29.78 -11.00 -9.72
N SER A 347 -28.58 -11.47 -10.07
CA SER A 347 -28.36 -12.72 -10.78
C SER A 347 -28.92 -13.93 -10.01
N VAL A 348 -28.58 -14.01 -8.72
CA VAL A 348 -29.11 -15.08 -7.83
C VAL A 348 -30.63 -15.05 -7.70
N ALA A 349 -31.22 -13.87 -7.75
CA ALA A 349 -32.68 -13.70 -7.74
C ALA A 349 -33.36 -13.92 -9.10
N GLY A 350 -32.61 -14.26 -10.16
CA GLY A 350 -33.13 -14.44 -11.51
C GLY A 350 -33.56 -13.15 -12.22
N HIS A 351 -33.03 -11.99 -11.77
CA HIS A 351 -33.41 -10.67 -12.28
C HIS A 351 -32.23 -9.95 -12.96
N ASP A 352 -31.25 -10.66 -13.46
CA ASP A 352 -30.06 -10.09 -14.08
C ASP A 352 -29.86 -10.62 -15.50
N ASP A 353 -30.12 -9.75 -16.47
CA ASP A 353 -29.67 -9.95 -17.84
C ASP A 353 -28.39 -9.12 -18.04
N PRO A 354 -27.26 -9.71 -18.41
CA PRO A 354 -26.02 -8.97 -18.67
C PRO A 354 -26.19 -7.84 -19.71
N ALA A 355 -27.07 -8.00 -20.69
CA ALA A 355 -27.35 -7.01 -21.73
C ALA A 355 -28.03 -5.73 -21.15
N ASP A 356 -28.79 -5.87 -20.07
CA ASP A 356 -29.56 -4.79 -19.45
C ASP A 356 -28.87 -4.18 -18.21
N ARG A 357 -27.62 -4.52 -17.95
CA ARG A 357 -26.89 -3.97 -16.82
C ARG A 357 -26.59 -2.48 -17.02
N THR A 358 -26.99 -1.65 -16.05
CA THR A 358 -26.61 -0.24 -16.03
C THR A 358 -25.10 -0.12 -15.81
N PRO A 359 -24.35 0.67 -16.61
CA PRO A 359 -22.92 0.89 -16.41
C PRO A 359 -22.56 1.36 -15.00
N PHE A 360 -21.37 0.97 -14.54
CA PHE A 360 -20.83 1.46 -13.28
C PHE A 360 -20.57 2.96 -13.36
N ALA A 361 -21.11 3.71 -12.41
CA ALA A 361 -20.89 5.15 -12.27
C ALA A 361 -20.12 5.42 -10.98
N TYR A 362 -18.91 5.96 -11.12
CA TYR A 362 -18.09 6.38 -9.98
C TYR A 362 -18.51 7.74 -9.46
N PHE A 363 -18.72 7.85 -8.18
CA PHE A 363 -18.96 9.12 -7.50
C PHE A 363 -17.68 9.57 -6.80
N ASP A 364 -17.04 10.63 -7.31
CA ASP A 364 -15.83 11.19 -6.71
C ASP A 364 -16.16 11.90 -5.38
N LYS A 365 -15.66 11.35 -4.29
CA LYS A 365 -15.79 11.93 -2.94
C LYS A 365 -14.65 12.88 -2.59
N GLY A 366 -13.75 13.10 -3.51
CA GLY A 366 -12.56 13.92 -3.32
C GLY A 366 -11.37 13.14 -2.78
N SER A 367 -10.28 13.87 -2.57
CA SER A 367 -9.00 13.35 -2.08
C SER A 367 -8.45 14.25 -0.98
N MET A 368 -7.70 13.63 -0.05
CA MET A 368 -7.09 14.31 1.09
C MET A 368 -5.73 13.71 1.37
N ALA A 369 -4.78 14.52 1.85
CA ALA A 369 -3.48 14.08 2.34
C ALA A 369 -3.04 14.95 3.53
N THR A 370 -2.48 14.34 4.55
CA THR A 370 -1.82 15.08 5.63
C THR A 370 -0.40 15.47 5.21
N ILE A 371 0.09 16.57 5.75
CA ILE A 371 1.47 16.99 5.53
C ILE A 371 2.22 16.93 6.85
N SER A 372 1.56 17.34 7.91
CA SER A 372 2.07 17.34 9.27
C SER A 372 0.90 17.44 10.26
N ARG A 373 1.20 17.39 11.54
CA ARG A 373 0.26 17.73 12.61
C ARG A 373 -0.40 19.08 12.31
N PHE A 374 -1.74 19.12 12.38
CA PHE A 374 -2.60 20.27 12.13
C PHE A 374 -2.51 20.87 10.72
N SER A 375 -1.95 20.13 9.77
CA SER A 375 -1.83 20.57 8.38
C SER A 375 -2.10 19.44 7.41
N ALA A 376 -3.13 19.60 6.58
CA ALA A 376 -3.47 18.73 5.48
C ALA A 376 -3.93 19.56 4.28
N VAL A 377 -4.12 18.88 3.16
CA VAL A 377 -4.76 19.42 1.96
C VAL A 377 -5.94 18.53 1.58
N ALA A 378 -6.99 19.13 1.07
CA ALA A 378 -8.21 18.44 0.69
C ALA A 378 -8.82 19.07 -0.57
N LYS A 379 -9.31 18.20 -1.46
CA LYS A 379 -10.09 18.55 -2.63
C LYS A 379 -11.37 17.74 -2.62
N VAL A 380 -12.51 18.41 -2.58
CA VAL A 380 -13.84 17.80 -2.58
C VAL A 380 -14.68 18.49 -3.67
N GLY A 381 -14.87 17.83 -4.78
CA GLY A 381 -15.45 18.42 -5.98
C GLY A 381 -14.62 19.62 -6.45
N ARG A 382 -15.21 20.83 -6.43
CA ARG A 382 -14.52 22.10 -6.79
C ARG A 382 -13.87 22.81 -5.60
N LEU A 383 -14.11 22.34 -4.38
CA LEU A 383 -13.55 22.97 -3.18
C LEU A 383 -12.15 22.46 -2.92
N GLU A 384 -11.19 23.38 -2.82
CA GLU A 384 -9.81 23.13 -2.48
C GLU A 384 -9.44 23.94 -1.23
N PHE A 385 -9.12 23.24 -0.16
CA PHE A 385 -8.75 23.86 1.10
C PHE A 385 -7.61 23.12 1.78
N GLY A 386 -6.99 23.75 2.77
CA GLY A 386 -5.89 23.13 3.49
C GLY A 386 -5.64 23.81 4.83
N GLY A 387 -4.69 23.26 5.59
CA GLY A 387 -4.38 23.66 6.96
C GLY A 387 -5.22 22.87 7.98
N PHE A 388 -5.58 23.52 9.08
CA PHE A 388 -6.25 22.87 10.22
C PHE A 388 -7.60 22.25 9.86
N LEU A 389 -8.44 22.96 9.07
CA LEU A 389 -9.77 22.45 8.68
C LEU A 389 -9.66 21.19 7.81
N ALA A 390 -8.70 21.16 6.86
CA ALA A 390 -8.46 19.97 6.05
C ALA A 390 -7.93 18.81 6.91
N TRP A 391 -7.09 19.10 7.89
CA TRP A 391 -6.58 18.11 8.83
C TRP A 391 -7.69 17.53 9.70
N LEU A 392 -8.59 18.36 10.23
CA LEU A 392 -9.74 17.89 11.01
C LEU A 392 -10.69 17.02 10.17
N ALA A 393 -10.98 17.44 8.94
CA ALA A 393 -11.79 16.67 7.99
C ALA A 393 -11.12 15.33 7.66
N TRP A 394 -9.81 15.32 7.44
CA TRP A 394 -9.00 14.12 7.22
C TRP A 394 -9.13 13.16 8.41
N LEU A 395 -8.94 13.65 9.64
CA LEU A 395 -9.02 12.85 10.87
C LEU A 395 -10.39 12.18 11.02
N VAL A 396 -11.47 12.95 10.89
CA VAL A 396 -12.85 12.44 11.02
C VAL A 396 -13.14 11.40 9.95
N LEU A 397 -12.77 11.68 8.68
CA LEU A 397 -13.02 10.78 7.57
C LEU A 397 -12.30 9.43 7.76
N HIS A 398 -11.01 9.47 8.12
CA HIS A 398 -10.22 8.25 8.30
C HIS A 398 -10.71 7.42 9.48
N LEU A 399 -11.13 8.07 10.57
CA LEU A 399 -11.72 7.38 11.71
C LEU A 399 -13.05 6.69 11.37
N ILE A 400 -13.91 7.32 10.55
CA ILE A 400 -15.17 6.73 10.08
C ILE A 400 -14.92 5.49 9.23
N TYR A 401 -13.95 5.54 8.30
CA TYR A 401 -13.65 4.42 7.40
C TYR A 401 -12.81 3.32 8.05
N LEU A 402 -12.13 3.60 9.17
CA LEU A 402 -11.38 2.59 9.91
C LEU A 402 -12.32 1.47 10.40
N VAL A 403 -11.91 0.22 10.16
CA VAL A 403 -12.76 -0.95 10.45
C VAL A 403 -12.61 -1.40 11.91
N GLY A 404 -13.74 -1.56 12.58
CA GLY A 404 -13.82 -2.05 13.96
C GLY A 404 -14.00 -0.92 15.00
N PHE A 405 -14.92 -1.14 15.94
CA PHE A 405 -15.16 -0.16 17.02
C PHE A 405 -13.94 0.05 17.90
N LYS A 406 -13.33 -1.06 18.32
CA LYS A 406 -12.09 -1.03 19.13
C LYS A 406 -11.02 -0.17 18.45
N ASN A 407 -10.76 -0.45 17.17
CA ASN A 407 -9.70 0.22 16.42
C ASN A 407 -9.96 1.72 16.28
N ARG A 408 -11.19 2.13 16.03
CA ARG A 408 -11.56 3.55 16.00
C ARG A 408 -11.31 4.25 17.33
N PHE A 409 -11.69 3.60 18.42
CA PHE A 409 -11.54 4.16 19.77
C PHE A 409 -10.07 4.23 20.19
N THR A 410 -9.30 3.15 19.99
CA THR A 410 -7.87 3.15 20.32
C THR A 410 -7.09 4.14 19.46
N THR A 411 -7.32 4.19 18.15
CA THR A 411 -6.69 5.17 17.26
C THR A 411 -7.00 6.62 17.68
N LEU A 412 -8.25 6.91 18.05
CA LEU A 412 -8.61 8.24 18.52
C LEU A 412 -7.85 8.64 19.80
N ILE A 413 -7.72 7.73 20.75
CA ILE A 413 -6.95 7.96 21.99
C ILE A 413 -5.45 8.11 21.66
N THR A 414 -4.90 7.23 20.83
CA THR A 414 -3.49 7.30 20.41
C THR A 414 -3.20 8.65 19.75
N TRP A 415 -4.07 9.11 18.84
CA TRP A 415 -3.94 10.43 18.23
C TRP A 415 -4.02 11.56 19.23
N PHE A 416 -4.98 11.51 20.16
CA PHE A 416 -5.12 12.52 21.22
C PHE A 416 -3.84 12.64 22.06
N ILE A 417 -3.31 11.51 22.52
CA ILE A 417 -2.06 11.48 23.31
C ILE A 417 -0.89 12.01 22.46
N THR A 418 -0.69 11.47 21.25
CA THR A 418 0.42 11.87 20.37
C THR A 418 0.37 13.35 19.99
N PHE A 419 -0.82 13.90 19.75
CA PHE A 419 -0.97 15.30 19.38
C PHE A 419 -0.77 16.27 20.56
N ILE A 420 -0.92 15.84 21.80
CA ILE A 420 -0.66 16.67 22.97
C ILE A 420 0.80 16.52 23.43
N SER A 421 1.25 15.28 23.64
CA SER A 421 2.55 15.00 24.28
C SER A 421 3.72 14.93 23.30
N HIS A 422 3.47 14.84 21.98
CA HIS A 422 4.47 14.57 20.93
C HIS A 422 5.15 13.20 21.07
N THR A 423 4.73 12.36 22.01
CA THR A 423 5.26 11.01 22.18
C THR A 423 4.64 10.04 21.18
N ARG A 424 5.40 9.03 20.77
CA ARG A 424 4.94 7.94 19.92
C ARG A 424 5.07 6.63 20.68
N GLY A 425 4.04 5.78 20.59
CA GLY A 425 3.98 4.56 21.39
C GLY A 425 4.77 3.39 20.81
N GLN A 426 5.08 3.43 19.50
CA GLN A 426 5.65 2.29 18.76
C GLN A 426 7.10 2.52 18.36
N MET A 427 7.96 2.82 19.36
CA MET A 427 9.37 3.15 19.14
C MET A 427 10.33 1.97 19.27
N ALA A 428 9.83 0.80 19.69
CA ALA A 428 10.66 -0.40 19.78
C ALA A 428 11.00 -0.94 18.39
N ILE A 429 12.25 -1.31 18.19
CA ILE A 429 12.75 -1.95 16.98
C ILE A 429 13.27 -3.35 17.32
N THR A 430 13.19 -4.27 16.34
CA THR A 430 13.76 -5.61 16.43
C THR A 430 14.65 -5.87 15.21
N SER A 431 15.62 -6.76 15.36
CA SER A 431 16.47 -7.17 14.23
C SER A 431 15.66 -7.73 13.07
N GLN A 432 14.56 -8.44 13.36
CA GLN A 432 13.66 -8.95 12.33
C GLN A 432 13.03 -7.85 11.47
N MET A 433 12.68 -6.70 12.06
CA MET A 433 12.13 -5.57 11.30
C MET A 433 13.13 -4.99 10.29
N ILE A 434 14.44 -5.07 10.60
CA ILE A 434 15.51 -4.51 9.76
C ILE A 434 15.95 -5.51 8.69
N TYR A 435 16.14 -6.76 9.08
CA TYR A 435 16.80 -7.78 8.25
C TYR A 435 15.84 -8.75 7.56
N ALA A 436 14.53 -8.68 7.83
CA ALA A 436 13.56 -9.63 7.28
C ALA A 436 13.57 -9.66 5.75
N ARG A 437 13.60 -8.51 5.09
CA ARG A 437 13.65 -8.42 3.63
C ARG A 437 14.94 -9.01 3.08
N LEU A 438 16.09 -8.63 3.65
CA LEU A 438 17.38 -9.17 3.24
C LEU A 438 17.42 -10.69 3.39
N ALA A 439 16.89 -11.21 4.49
CA ALA A 439 16.81 -12.67 4.71
C ALA A 439 15.90 -13.36 3.68
N MET A 440 14.76 -12.75 3.34
CA MET A 440 13.84 -13.27 2.32
C MET A 440 14.46 -13.24 0.93
N ASP A 441 15.16 -12.16 0.57
CA ASP A 441 15.88 -12.04 -0.70
C ASP A 441 17.00 -13.09 -0.79
N MET A 442 17.75 -13.32 0.30
CA MET A 442 18.78 -14.37 0.37
C MET A 442 18.18 -15.79 0.21
N LEU A 443 17.04 -16.07 0.84
CA LEU A 443 16.35 -17.36 0.71
C LEU A 443 15.82 -17.58 -0.71
N ALA A 444 15.25 -16.55 -1.32
CA ALA A 444 14.79 -16.60 -2.71
C ALA A 444 15.96 -16.80 -3.69
N ALA A 445 17.10 -16.17 -3.43
CA ALA A 445 18.31 -16.26 -4.23
C ALA A 445 18.99 -17.65 -4.20
N GLN A 446 18.71 -18.48 -3.21
CA GLN A 446 19.18 -19.87 -3.19
C GLN A 446 18.59 -20.73 -4.32
N GLY A 447 17.52 -20.25 -4.98
CA GLY A 447 16.88 -20.89 -6.13
C GLY A 447 17.19 -20.26 -7.50
N ASP A 448 17.80 -19.07 -7.53
CA ASP A 448 18.09 -18.32 -8.77
C ASP A 448 19.49 -17.69 -8.74
N GLU A 449 20.41 -18.22 -9.56
CA GLU A 449 21.81 -17.78 -9.62
C GLU A 449 21.99 -16.30 -10.01
N SER A 450 21.03 -15.69 -10.70
CA SER A 450 21.13 -14.29 -11.15
C SER A 450 20.89 -13.30 -10.02
N VAL A 451 19.97 -13.63 -9.11
CA VAL A 451 19.66 -12.84 -7.89
C VAL A 451 20.77 -13.02 -6.86
N ASN A 452 21.40 -14.18 -6.82
CA ASN A 452 22.47 -14.54 -5.88
C ASN A 452 23.67 -13.59 -5.96
N ARG A 453 24.12 -13.21 -7.16
CA ARG A 453 25.30 -12.36 -7.33
C ARG A 453 25.11 -10.93 -6.83
N SER A 454 23.95 -10.32 -7.05
CA SER A 454 23.70 -8.94 -6.59
C SER A 454 23.45 -8.85 -5.07
N THR A 455 22.80 -9.86 -4.50
CA THR A 455 22.52 -9.93 -3.05
C THR A 455 23.78 -10.29 -2.25
N LEU A 456 24.56 -11.26 -2.72
CA LEU A 456 25.86 -11.60 -2.13
C LEU A 456 26.85 -10.44 -2.21
N ALA A 457 26.95 -9.77 -3.36
CA ALA A 457 27.79 -8.58 -3.51
C ALA A 457 27.40 -7.44 -2.56
N ALA A 458 26.10 -7.25 -2.32
CA ALA A 458 25.62 -6.24 -1.37
C ALA A 458 25.94 -6.61 0.10
N VAL A 459 25.86 -7.89 0.45
CA VAL A 459 26.22 -8.39 1.79
C VAL A 459 27.74 -8.34 1.99
N GLU A 460 28.52 -8.81 1.02
CA GLU A 460 29.98 -8.74 1.06
C GLU A 460 30.48 -7.30 1.14
N GLN A 461 29.82 -6.39 0.42
CA GLN A 461 30.14 -4.95 0.50
C GLN A 461 29.80 -4.37 1.87
N ALA A 462 28.66 -4.76 2.47
CA ALA A 462 28.30 -4.36 3.82
C ALA A 462 29.30 -4.92 4.86
N GLU A 463 29.64 -6.20 4.78
CA GLU A 463 30.63 -6.82 5.67
C GLU A 463 32.04 -6.25 5.50
N ARG A 464 32.44 -5.91 4.26
CA ARG A 464 33.72 -5.28 3.97
C ARG A 464 33.83 -3.90 4.60
N LEU A 465 32.76 -3.10 4.48
CA LEU A 465 32.66 -1.78 5.12
C LEU A 465 32.67 -1.86 6.65
N GLU A 466 32.10 -2.92 7.23
CA GLU A 466 32.18 -3.15 8.68
C GLU A 466 33.58 -3.60 9.13
N ARG A 467 34.28 -4.44 8.35
CA ARG A 467 35.67 -4.88 8.65
C ARG A 467 36.69 -3.75 8.46
N GLU A 468 36.52 -2.91 7.45
CA GLU A 468 37.41 -1.74 7.22
C GLU A 468 37.24 -0.66 8.30
N LYS A 469 36.14 -0.69 9.07
CA LYS A 469 35.87 0.22 10.18
C LYS A 469 36.29 -0.35 11.55
N GLY A 470 36.60 -1.64 11.62
CA GLY A 470 37.05 -2.31 12.86
C GLY A 470 38.57 -2.50 12.95
N ALA A 471 39.32 -2.02 11.94
CA ALA A 471 40.77 -1.94 11.92
C ALA A 471 41.24 -0.47 11.97
#